data_015bc0eb8635ec094d29cb6db9f6ff6b
#
_entry.id   015bc0eb8635ec094d29cb6db9f6ff6b
#
_cell.length_a   1.000
_cell.length_b   1.000
_cell.length_c   1.000
_cell.angle_alpha   90.00
_cell.angle_beta   90.00
_cell.angle_gamma   90.00
#
_symmetry.space_group_name_H-M   'P 1'
#
loop_
_entity.id
_entity.type
_entity.pdbx_description
1 polymer ?
#
loop_
_entity_poly.entity_id
_entity_poly.type
_entity_poly.pdbx_seq_one_letter_code
_entity_poly.pdbx_strand_id
1 'polypeptide(L)'
;LYMTTKGSYHTLVTQLDKLARHNRQGSFRTKDRYYEAVKRFCTYLAAHYHLQKLENISGKHLVSYVLYLQEQGKSASTIKTDLSAIRFFHDKMSHPRCALPDNEELGVALERRRFGQQDRTWTNPEFGKLIGRAMAEEREDYILALYLARYAGLRIHECFPAWTPPRRSVR
;
A
#
# COMPACT_ATOMS: atom_id res chain seq x y z
N LEU A 1 26.89 -9.88 -13.72
CA LEU A 1 25.97 -9.79 -12.54
C LEU A 1 24.70 -9.00 -12.85
N TYR A 2 24.76 -7.87 -13.56
CA TYR A 2 23.60 -6.99 -13.86
C TYR A 2 22.56 -7.66 -14.78
N MET A 3 22.97 -8.48 -15.72
CA MET A 3 22.05 -9.15 -16.65
C MET A 3 21.21 -10.27 -16.00
N THR A 4 21.77 -11.01 -15.07
CA THR A 4 21.07 -12.11 -14.35
C THR A 4 19.97 -11.59 -13.45
N THR A 5 20.19 -10.48 -12.76
CA THR A 5 19.20 -9.85 -11.87
C THR A 5 17.98 -9.33 -12.66
N LYS A 6 18.22 -8.73 -13.83
CA LYS A 6 17.15 -8.22 -14.70
C LYS A 6 16.27 -9.34 -15.28
N GLY A 7 16.90 -10.46 -15.65
CA GLY A 7 16.19 -11.66 -16.12
C GLY A 7 15.32 -12.29 -15.01
N SER A 8 15.86 -12.47 -13.81
CA SER A 8 15.12 -13.00 -12.66
C SER A 8 13.93 -12.10 -12.29
N TYR A 9 14.12 -10.79 -12.24
CA TYR A 9 13.05 -9.83 -11.98
C TYR A 9 11.92 -9.95 -13.02
N HIS A 10 12.25 -9.93 -14.30
CA HIS A 10 11.26 -10.04 -15.36
C HIS A 10 10.45 -11.33 -15.27
N THR A 11 11.12 -12.45 -14.98
CA THR A 11 10.48 -13.76 -14.79
C THR A 11 9.51 -13.75 -13.62
N LEU A 12 9.89 -13.17 -12.47
CA LEU A 12 9.03 -13.06 -11.29
C LEU A 12 7.81 -12.16 -11.56
N VAL A 13 8.02 -11.00 -12.19
CA VAL A 13 6.93 -10.06 -12.51
C VAL A 13 5.96 -10.68 -13.52
N THR A 14 6.43 -11.41 -14.52
CA THR A 14 5.55 -12.13 -15.47
C THR A 14 4.65 -13.15 -14.75
N GLN A 15 5.16 -13.85 -13.73
CA GLN A 15 4.35 -14.76 -12.91
C GLN A 15 3.33 -13.97 -12.06
N LEU A 16 3.74 -12.85 -11.46
CA LEU A 16 2.86 -11.96 -10.70
C LEU A 16 1.72 -11.41 -11.60
N ASP A 17 2.03 -11.01 -12.83
CA ASP A 17 1.03 -10.51 -13.79
C ASP A 17 -0.04 -11.57 -14.09
N LYS A 18 0.35 -12.83 -14.24
CA LYS A 18 -0.60 -13.93 -14.43
C LYS A 18 -1.54 -14.09 -13.23
N LEU A 19 -1.00 -14.05 -12.01
CA LEU A 19 -1.80 -14.11 -10.78
C LEU A 19 -2.72 -12.90 -10.62
N ALA A 20 -2.24 -11.71 -10.96
CA ALA A 20 -3.00 -10.46 -10.86
C ALA A 20 -4.20 -10.40 -11.81
N ARG A 21 -4.06 -10.91 -13.06
CA ARG A 21 -5.15 -10.95 -14.05
C ARG A 21 -6.37 -11.75 -13.58
N HIS A 22 -6.17 -12.80 -12.82
CA HIS A 22 -7.23 -13.65 -12.29
C HIS A 22 -7.83 -13.13 -10.98
N ASN A 23 -7.27 -12.04 -10.42
CA ASN A 23 -7.74 -11.50 -9.17
C ASN A 23 -8.92 -10.54 -9.37
N ARG A 24 -10.14 -11.01 -9.04
CA ARG A 24 -11.38 -10.21 -9.04
C ARG A 24 -11.74 -9.62 -7.67
N GLN A 25 -11.03 -9.97 -6.59
CA GLN A 25 -11.34 -9.55 -5.22
C GLN A 25 -10.73 -8.19 -4.88
N GLY A 26 -11.45 -7.37 -4.14
CA GLY A 26 -10.99 -6.11 -3.58
C GLY A 26 -11.22 -4.89 -4.50
N SER A 27 -11.11 -3.70 -3.90
CA SER A 27 -11.19 -2.43 -4.63
C SER A 27 -10.02 -2.26 -5.58
N PHE A 28 -10.18 -1.44 -6.61
CA PHE A 28 -9.12 -1.11 -7.56
C PHE A 28 -7.83 -0.63 -6.86
N ARG A 29 -7.97 0.30 -5.91
CA ARG A 29 -6.83 0.85 -5.15
C ARG A 29 -6.13 -0.20 -4.29
N THR A 30 -6.86 -1.16 -3.72
CA THR A 30 -6.26 -2.25 -2.94
C THR A 30 -5.47 -3.19 -3.84
N LYS A 31 -6.00 -3.51 -5.02
CA LYS A 31 -5.33 -4.37 -6.01
C LYS A 31 -4.03 -3.75 -6.48
N ASP A 32 -4.07 -2.48 -6.85
CA ASP A 32 -2.90 -1.72 -7.31
C ASP A 32 -1.83 -1.64 -6.21
N ARG A 33 -2.22 -1.29 -4.99
CA ARG A 33 -1.31 -1.24 -3.84
C ARG A 33 -0.65 -2.59 -3.55
N TYR A 34 -1.41 -3.68 -3.61
CA TYR A 34 -0.89 -5.03 -3.36
C TYR A 34 0.04 -5.47 -4.50
N TYR A 35 -0.33 -5.20 -5.74
CA TYR A 35 0.52 -5.48 -6.89
C TYR A 35 1.87 -4.77 -6.79
N GLU A 36 1.87 -3.47 -6.52
CA GLU A 36 3.11 -2.69 -6.37
C GLU A 36 3.95 -3.15 -5.15
N ALA A 37 3.32 -3.58 -4.07
CA ALA A 37 4.03 -4.16 -2.93
C ALA A 37 4.78 -5.44 -3.31
N VAL A 38 4.11 -6.37 -4.00
CA VAL A 38 4.74 -7.63 -4.42
C VAL A 38 5.79 -7.39 -5.51
N LYS A 39 5.58 -6.41 -6.38
CA LYS A 39 6.57 -6.01 -7.40
C LYS A 39 7.88 -5.52 -6.76
N ARG A 40 7.80 -4.70 -5.68
CA ARG A 40 8.98 -4.33 -4.88
C ARG A 40 9.67 -5.54 -4.27
N PHE A 41 8.88 -6.49 -3.74
CA PHE A 41 9.44 -7.74 -3.22
C PHE A 41 10.11 -8.58 -4.30
N CYS A 42 9.56 -8.66 -5.52
CA CYS A 42 10.21 -9.30 -6.67
C CYS A 42 11.57 -8.66 -7.00
N THR A 43 11.66 -7.32 -6.91
CA THR A 43 12.94 -6.61 -7.10
C THR A 43 13.95 -7.05 -6.05
N TYR A 44 13.54 -7.12 -4.80
CA TYR A 44 14.39 -7.60 -3.70
C TYR A 44 14.84 -9.04 -3.89
N LEU A 45 13.92 -9.95 -4.21
CA LEU A 45 14.23 -11.38 -4.45
C LEU A 45 15.19 -11.57 -5.63
N ALA A 46 15.01 -10.82 -6.70
CA ALA A 46 15.89 -10.88 -7.85
C ALA A 46 17.30 -10.39 -7.52
N ALA A 47 17.41 -9.34 -6.72
CA ALA A 47 18.70 -8.74 -6.35
C ALA A 47 19.48 -9.60 -5.35
N HIS A 48 18.82 -10.15 -4.33
CA HIS A 48 19.50 -10.80 -3.21
C HIS A 48 19.49 -12.34 -3.29
N TYR A 49 18.52 -12.94 -3.97
CA TYR A 49 18.34 -14.39 -4.02
C TYR A 49 18.37 -14.97 -5.43
N HIS A 50 18.38 -14.14 -6.47
CA HIS A 50 18.28 -14.57 -7.87
C HIS A 50 17.12 -15.55 -8.12
N LEU A 51 16.03 -15.39 -7.34
CA LEU A 51 14.87 -16.27 -7.40
C LEU A 51 14.18 -16.13 -8.77
N GLN A 52 13.73 -17.26 -9.34
CA GLN A 52 13.08 -17.29 -10.63
C GLN A 52 11.63 -17.78 -10.58
N LYS A 53 11.20 -18.35 -9.45
CA LYS A 53 9.83 -18.86 -9.25
C LYS A 53 9.24 -18.30 -7.97
N LEU A 54 8.06 -17.69 -8.07
CA LEU A 54 7.33 -17.18 -6.89
C LEU A 54 6.92 -18.32 -5.94
N GLU A 55 6.68 -19.51 -6.46
CA GLU A 55 6.36 -20.71 -5.66
C GLU A 55 7.48 -21.11 -4.67
N ASN A 56 8.71 -20.67 -4.90
CA ASN A 56 9.85 -20.94 -4.03
C ASN A 56 10.03 -19.90 -2.90
N ILE A 57 9.10 -18.95 -2.78
CA ILE A 57 9.09 -18.00 -1.65
C ILE A 57 8.90 -18.79 -0.36
N SER A 58 9.65 -18.42 0.68
CA SER A 58 9.62 -19.07 2.00
C SER A 58 9.75 -18.05 3.12
N GLY A 59 9.53 -18.47 4.36
CA GLY A 59 9.65 -17.61 5.55
C GLY A 59 10.99 -16.86 5.64
N LYS A 60 12.10 -17.51 5.27
CA LYS A 60 13.42 -16.85 5.26
C LYS A 60 13.48 -15.60 4.36
N HIS A 61 12.81 -15.64 3.22
CA HIS A 61 12.77 -14.50 2.30
C HIS A 61 11.94 -13.36 2.90
N LEU A 62 10.87 -13.68 3.64
CA LEU A 62 10.05 -12.68 4.33
C LEU A 62 10.84 -12.02 5.47
N VAL A 63 11.49 -12.83 6.33
CA VAL A 63 12.31 -12.29 7.44
C VAL A 63 13.39 -11.34 6.90
N SER A 64 14.14 -11.81 5.91
CA SER A 64 15.20 -11.00 5.30
C SER A 64 14.66 -9.72 4.64
N TYR A 65 13.49 -9.78 3.99
CA TYR A 65 12.86 -8.60 3.40
C TYR A 65 12.36 -7.61 4.46
N VAL A 66 11.82 -8.10 5.57
CA VAL A 66 11.42 -7.22 6.69
C VAL A 66 12.60 -6.48 7.26
N LEU A 67 13.71 -7.17 7.53
CA LEU A 67 14.94 -6.54 8.02
C LEU A 67 15.47 -5.49 7.03
N TYR A 68 15.49 -5.82 5.75
CA TYR A 68 15.84 -4.86 4.70
C TYR A 68 14.95 -3.61 4.70
N LEU A 69 13.61 -3.78 4.83
CA LEU A 69 12.70 -2.64 4.88
C LEU A 69 12.87 -1.79 6.16
N GLN A 70 13.21 -2.43 7.29
CA GLN A 70 13.52 -1.74 8.54
C GLN A 70 14.80 -0.90 8.42
N GLU A 71 15.85 -1.45 7.81
CA GLU A 71 17.09 -0.72 7.50
C GLU A 71 16.84 0.47 6.57
N GLN A 72 15.88 0.36 5.64
CA GLN A 72 15.42 1.46 4.78
C GLN A 72 14.51 2.47 5.51
N GLY A 73 14.30 2.35 6.81
CA GLY A 73 13.45 3.24 7.61
C GLY A 73 11.96 3.17 7.27
N LYS A 74 11.47 2.06 6.69
CA LYS A 74 10.05 1.90 6.38
C LYS A 74 9.23 1.70 7.65
N SER A 75 8.06 2.35 7.71
CA SER A 75 7.17 2.22 8.87
C SER A 75 6.63 0.79 9.01
N ALA A 76 6.38 0.36 10.25
CA ALA A 76 5.78 -0.95 10.53
C ALA A 76 4.44 -1.16 9.81
N SER A 77 3.65 -0.10 9.62
CA SER A 77 2.40 -0.15 8.85
C SER A 77 2.63 -0.48 7.37
N THR A 78 3.67 0.07 6.77
CA THR A 78 4.06 -0.23 5.38
C THR A 78 4.52 -1.68 5.26
N ILE A 79 5.39 -2.13 6.16
CA ILE A 79 5.92 -3.50 6.19
C ILE A 79 4.76 -4.51 6.34
N LYS A 80 3.83 -4.29 7.27
CA LYS A 80 2.64 -5.15 7.45
C LYS A 80 1.76 -5.20 6.20
N THR A 81 1.63 -4.09 5.48
CA THR A 81 0.88 -4.06 4.22
C THR A 81 1.59 -4.86 3.13
N ASP A 82 2.89 -4.74 3.01
CA ASP A 82 3.69 -5.50 2.05
C ASP A 82 3.62 -7.00 2.35
N LEU A 83 3.74 -7.40 3.61
CA LEU A 83 3.59 -8.81 4.03
C LEU A 83 2.19 -9.36 3.73
N SER A 84 1.13 -8.57 3.99
CA SER A 84 -0.23 -8.96 3.65
C SER A 84 -0.41 -9.16 2.14
N ALA A 85 0.18 -8.28 1.33
CA ALA A 85 0.15 -8.40 -0.12
C ALA A 85 0.90 -9.65 -0.62
N ILE A 86 2.06 -9.94 -0.05
CA ILE A 86 2.86 -11.12 -0.42
C ILE A 86 2.08 -12.40 -0.10
N ARG A 87 1.50 -12.53 1.11
CA ARG A 87 0.68 -13.69 1.48
C ARG A 87 -0.54 -13.82 0.60
N PHE A 88 -1.24 -12.72 0.33
CA PHE A 88 -2.41 -12.70 -0.54
C PHE A 88 -2.14 -13.27 -1.93
N PHE A 89 -1.02 -12.94 -2.56
CA PHE A 89 -0.66 -13.49 -3.87
C PHE A 89 -0.09 -14.91 -3.75
N HIS A 90 0.61 -15.21 -2.66
CA HIS A 90 1.13 -16.55 -2.39
C HIS A 90 0.00 -17.58 -2.24
N ASP A 91 -1.07 -17.24 -1.53
CA ASP A 91 -2.25 -18.09 -1.35
C ASP A 91 -3.02 -18.37 -2.66
N LYS A 92 -2.77 -17.55 -3.69
CA LYS A 92 -3.35 -17.74 -5.04
C LYS A 92 -2.50 -18.59 -5.97
N MET A 93 -1.31 -18.99 -5.54
CA MET A 93 -0.46 -19.87 -6.32
C MET A 93 -1.00 -21.31 -6.28
N SER A 94 -0.95 -22.00 -7.40
CA SER A 94 -1.45 -23.39 -7.49
C SER A 94 -0.62 -24.38 -6.69
N HIS A 95 0.70 -24.16 -6.60
CA HIS A 95 1.64 -25.09 -5.99
C HIS A 95 2.73 -24.35 -5.18
N PRO A 96 2.36 -23.66 -4.10
CA PRO A 96 3.37 -23.03 -3.25
C PRO A 96 4.18 -24.13 -2.55
N ARG A 97 5.50 -23.96 -2.52
CA ARG A 97 6.42 -24.96 -1.95
C ARG A 97 6.28 -25.10 -0.44
N CYS A 98 5.89 -24.05 0.25
CA CYS A 98 5.66 -24.01 1.69
C CYS A 98 4.65 -22.94 2.05
N ALA A 99 3.96 -23.10 3.17
CA ALA A 99 3.16 -22.03 3.75
C ALA A 99 4.06 -20.87 4.20
N LEU A 100 3.54 -19.66 4.14
CA LEU A 100 4.25 -18.49 4.66
C LEU A 100 3.83 -18.24 6.11
N PRO A 101 4.81 -17.96 7.00
CA PRO A 101 4.54 -17.68 8.40
C PRO A 101 3.71 -16.39 8.55
N ASP A 102 2.95 -16.30 9.63
CA ASP A 102 2.27 -15.06 10.02
C ASP A 102 3.26 -14.03 10.61
N ASN A 103 2.75 -12.90 11.13
CA ASN A 103 3.63 -11.85 11.65
C ASN A 103 4.25 -12.21 13.01
N GLU A 104 3.61 -13.08 13.79
CA GLU A 104 4.09 -13.51 15.08
C GLU A 104 5.14 -14.61 14.90
N GLU A 105 4.90 -15.55 14.00
CA GLU A 105 5.82 -16.61 13.62
C GLU A 105 7.10 -16.13 12.93
N LEU A 106 7.03 -14.96 12.24
CA LEU A 106 8.24 -14.35 11.64
C LEU A 106 9.32 -13.99 12.67
N GLY A 107 8.97 -13.88 13.95
CA GLY A 107 9.91 -13.52 15.03
C GLY A 107 10.53 -12.14 14.88
N VAL A 108 10.01 -11.29 13.98
CA VAL A 108 10.52 -9.94 13.76
C VAL A 108 9.63 -8.94 14.49
N ALA A 109 10.24 -8.13 15.36
CA ALA A 109 9.52 -7.09 16.09
C ALA A 109 8.96 -6.04 15.13
N LEU A 110 7.65 -6.02 14.97
CA LEU A 110 6.94 -4.99 14.23
C LEU A 110 6.14 -4.14 15.23
N GLU A 111 6.40 -2.84 15.25
CA GLU A 111 5.68 -1.92 16.13
C GLU A 111 4.16 -2.09 15.99
N ARG A 112 3.48 -2.18 17.13
CA ARG A 112 2.01 -2.16 17.17
C ARG A 112 1.53 -0.73 16.88
N ARG A 113 0.48 -0.62 16.07
CA ARG A 113 -0.17 0.67 15.85
C ARG A 113 -0.74 1.18 17.16
N ARG A 114 -0.23 2.30 17.65
CA ARG A 114 -0.73 2.97 18.85
C ARG A 114 -1.84 3.93 18.42
N PHE A 115 -3.09 3.58 18.74
CA PHE A 115 -4.23 4.45 18.51
C PHE A 115 -4.27 5.54 19.60
N GLY A 116 -4.63 6.77 19.24
CA GLY A 116 -4.92 7.84 20.18
C GLY A 116 -3.71 8.54 20.81
N GLN A 117 -2.46 8.22 20.46
CA GLN A 117 -1.28 8.88 21.03
C GLN A 117 -0.98 10.26 20.44
N GLN A 118 -1.44 10.56 19.25
CA GLN A 118 -1.36 11.89 18.65
C GLN A 118 -2.74 12.25 18.14
N ASP A 119 -3.36 13.21 18.79
CA ASP A 119 -4.52 13.89 18.22
C ASP A 119 -4.04 14.73 17.04
N ARG A 120 -4.50 14.37 15.84
CA ARG A 120 -4.21 15.08 14.58
C ARG A 120 -5.43 15.87 14.11
N THR A 121 -6.45 16.01 14.95
CA THR A 121 -7.59 16.84 14.64
C THR A 121 -7.21 18.31 14.71
N TRP A 122 -7.74 19.10 13.83
CA TRP A 122 -7.49 20.53 13.86
C TRP A 122 -8.06 21.15 15.13
N THR A 123 -7.26 21.97 15.76
CA THR A 123 -7.73 22.83 16.86
C THR A 123 -8.73 23.86 16.35
N ASN A 124 -9.52 24.45 17.26
CA ASN A 124 -10.47 25.51 16.87
C ASN A 124 -9.80 26.70 16.16
N PRO A 125 -8.64 27.20 16.62
CA PRO A 125 -7.93 28.27 15.92
C PRO A 125 -7.45 27.86 14.50
N GLU A 126 -6.93 26.64 14.33
CA GLU A 126 -6.49 26.15 13.01
C GLU A 126 -7.68 26.01 12.05
N PHE A 127 -8.79 25.47 12.54
CA PHE A 127 -10.01 25.38 11.76
C PHE A 127 -10.54 26.75 11.35
N GLY A 128 -10.55 27.72 12.27
CA GLY A 128 -10.93 29.11 11.98
C GLY A 128 -10.06 29.76 10.90
N LYS A 129 -8.74 29.51 10.93
CA LYS A 129 -7.83 29.99 9.87
C LYS A 129 -8.14 29.37 8.50
N LEU A 130 -8.46 28.07 8.45
CA LEU A 130 -8.83 27.39 7.22
C LEU A 130 -10.13 27.96 6.63
N ILE A 131 -11.15 28.18 7.46
CA ILE A 131 -12.41 28.78 7.04
C ILE A 131 -12.18 30.23 6.55
N GLY A 132 -11.42 31.03 7.29
CA GLY A 132 -11.10 32.40 6.89
C GLY A 132 -10.38 32.47 5.54
N ARG A 133 -9.48 31.55 5.29
CA ARG A 133 -8.82 31.46 3.98
C ARG A 133 -9.78 31.04 2.86
N ALA A 134 -10.63 30.06 3.10
CA ALA A 134 -11.63 29.63 2.12
C ALA A 134 -12.64 30.76 1.80
N MET A 135 -13.01 31.58 2.80
CA MET A 135 -13.83 32.77 2.60
C MET A 135 -13.13 33.83 1.74
N ALA A 136 -11.84 34.10 2.02
CA ALA A 136 -11.05 35.06 1.26
C ALA A 136 -10.83 34.66 -0.21
N GLU A 137 -10.84 33.34 -0.48
CA GLU A 137 -10.72 32.74 -1.82
C GLU A 137 -12.11 32.53 -2.49
N GLU A 138 -13.21 32.95 -1.86
CA GLU A 138 -14.59 32.76 -2.31
C GLU A 138 -14.94 31.27 -2.61
N ARG A 139 -14.39 30.34 -1.83
CA ARG A 139 -14.52 28.88 -2.00
C ARG A 139 -15.58 28.31 -1.07
N GLU A 140 -16.86 28.56 -1.38
CA GLU A 140 -17.99 28.03 -0.60
C GLU A 140 -18.00 26.48 -0.55
N ASP A 141 -17.55 25.82 -1.61
CA ASP A 141 -17.41 24.38 -1.69
C ASP A 141 -16.43 23.85 -0.62
N TYR A 142 -15.33 24.55 -0.38
CA TYR A 142 -14.36 24.17 0.66
C TYR A 142 -14.91 24.44 2.05
N ILE A 143 -15.62 25.55 2.25
CA ILE A 143 -16.25 25.88 3.53
C ILE A 143 -17.20 24.75 3.93
N LEU A 144 -18.10 24.35 3.02
CA LEU A 144 -19.05 23.27 3.26
C LEU A 144 -18.32 21.95 3.55
N ALA A 145 -17.31 21.59 2.74
CA ALA A 145 -16.55 20.37 2.94
C ALA A 145 -15.83 20.34 4.28
N LEU A 146 -15.24 21.44 4.73
CA LEU A 146 -14.57 21.57 6.02
C LEU A 146 -15.55 21.35 7.18
N TYR A 147 -16.75 21.94 7.10
CA TYR A 147 -17.80 21.73 8.10
C TYR A 147 -18.29 20.28 8.13
N LEU A 148 -18.56 19.67 6.97
CA LEU A 148 -19.00 18.29 6.88
C LEU A 148 -17.93 17.32 7.41
N ALA A 149 -16.66 17.54 7.07
CA ALA A 149 -15.56 16.72 7.57
C ALA A 149 -15.44 16.83 9.11
N ARG A 150 -15.56 18.04 9.67
CA ARG A 150 -15.38 18.27 11.09
C ARG A 150 -16.55 17.80 11.94
N TYR A 151 -17.78 18.12 11.55
CA TYR A 151 -18.95 17.93 12.39
C TYR A 151 -19.76 16.68 12.05
N ALA A 152 -19.72 16.23 10.78
CA ALA A 152 -20.36 15.01 10.35
C ALA A 152 -19.39 13.81 10.26
N GLY A 153 -18.08 14.03 10.44
CA GLY A 153 -17.06 12.98 10.38
C GLY A 153 -16.85 12.39 9.00
N LEU A 154 -17.28 13.09 7.95
CA LEU A 154 -17.13 12.62 6.58
C LEU A 154 -15.67 12.72 6.12
N ARG A 155 -15.25 11.77 5.31
CA ARG A 155 -13.95 11.86 4.64
C ARG A 155 -14.01 12.91 3.55
N ILE A 156 -12.90 13.57 3.24
CA ILE A 156 -12.86 14.68 2.27
C ILE A 156 -13.49 14.31 0.91
N HIS A 157 -13.30 13.08 0.44
CA HIS A 157 -13.90 12.62 -0.82
C HIS A 157 -15.41 12.32 -0.71
N GLU A 158 -15.94 12.19 0.50
CA GLU A 158 -17.37 12.05 0.77
C GLU A 158 -18.05 13.42 0.88
N CYS A 159 -17.27 14.46 1.19
CA CYS A 159 -17.76 15.85 1.23
C CYS A 159 -17.99 16.45 -0.17
N PHE A 160 -17.37 15.88 -1.20
CA PHE A 160 -17.53 16.27 -2.59
C PHE A 160 -18.15 15.11 -3.40
N PRO A 161 -19.43 14.78 -3.21
CA PRO A 161 -20.09 13.76 -4.01
C PRO A 161 -20.14 14.25 -5.46
N ALA A 162 -19.39 13.58 -6.32
CA ALA A 162 -19.36 13.82 -7.77
C ALA A 162 -18.47 14.97 -8.27
N TRP A 163 -17.27 15.16 -7.74
CA TRP A 163 -16.26 15.77 -8.59
C TRP A 163 -15.79 14.72 -9.62
N THR A 164 -16.57 14.55 -10.67
CA THR A 164 -16.08 13.93 -11.92
C THR A 164 -15.26 15.01 -12.62
N PRO A 165 -13.92 14.83 -12.74
CA PRO A 165 -13.14 15.74 -13.55
C PRO A 165 -13.75 15.77 -14.96
N PRO A 166 -13.86 16.94 -15.62
CA PRO A 166 -14.37 17.02 -16.97
C PRO A 166 -13.55 16.04 -17.82
N ARG A 167 -14.24 15.12 -18.53
CA ARG A 167 -13.58 14.22 -19.48
C ARG A 167 -12.78 15.09 -20.43
N ARG A 168 -11.45 14.99 -20.39
CA ARG A 168 -10.62 15.61 -21.42
C ARG A 168 -11.12 15.08 -22.76
N SER A 169 -11.78 15.94 -23.51
CA SER A 169 -12.05 15.66 -24.91
C SER A 169 -10.71 15.56 -25.62
N VAL A 170 -10.30 14.33 -25.92
CA VAL A 170 -9.22 14.07 -26.85
C VAL A 170 -9.72 14.55 -28.21
N ARG A 171 -9.19 15.69 -28.69
CA ARG A 171 -9.21 16.08 -30.07
C ARG A 171 -8.00 15.48 -30.77
#